data_73bb52390ed3d530dc54d26d5c25dae7
#
_entry.id   73bb52390ed3d530dc54d26d5c25dae7
#
_cell.length_a   1.000
_cell.length_b   1.000
_cell.length_c   1.000
_cell.angle_alpha   90.00
_cell.angle_beta   90.00
_cell.angle_gamma   90.00
#
_symmetry.space_group_name_H-M   'P 1'
#
loop_
_entity.id
_entity.type
_entity.pdbx_description
1 polymer ?
#
loop_
_entity_poly.entity_id
_entity_poly.type
_entity_poly.pdbx_seq_one_letter_code
_entity_poly.pdbx_strand_id
1 'polypeptide(L)'
;MPQPTRVRRADLPSAFTGKAPASVLDLRSMERLVEALAARVSPAVVAVEIGSGSGSGVVISADGLVLTAGHVCGAPGRNVRFTFPNGKTASGKTVGVDHDSDTGLMKITDRGPWPYAPMGDLAQARVGDWVLALGHPGGFDRRRPLVVRLGRIIRLESDALQTDCTISPGDSGGPLLDMHGRVVGIHSAISTSLADNFHVAVTEFYDSWNLLAKGTSREEEASLPRAYVGASGVDDTAGCRLTAVDKDSPAARAGLKVGDVVLRVDGRAIQASAAFQRWLTEAEPGDTMNLEVKRGEQVLSVRVKPEAPPRGH
;
A
#
# COMPACT_ATOMS: atom_id res chain seq x y z
N MET A 1 1.05 -4.08 -10.74
CA MET A 1 1.62 -4.77 -9.57
C MET A 1 2.53 -5.88 -10.00
N PRO A 2 3.72 -6.07 -9.39
CA PRO A 2 4.48 -7.29 -9.56
C PRO A 2 3.66 -8.46 -8.98
N GLN A 3 3.43 -9.48 -9.80
CA GLN A 3 2.71 -10.68 -9.36
C GLN A 3 3.62 -11.51 -8.43
N PRO A 4 3.10 -12.04 -7.30
CA PRO A 4 3.87 -12.88 -6.42
C PRO A 4 4.33 -14.15 -7.13
N THR A 5 5.61 -14.47 -7.01
CA THR A 5 6.18 -15.69 -7.60
C THR A 5 5.80 -16.88 -6.73
N ARG A 6 4.98 -17.80 -7.23
CA ARG A 6 4.62 -19.04 -6.53
C ARG A 6 5.81 -20.00 -6.54
N VAL A 7 6.50 -20.11 -5.42
CA VAL A 7 7.53 -21.13 -5.17
C VAL A 7 7.00 -22.10 -4.12
N ARG A 8 7.21 -23.39 -4.31
CA ARG A 8 6.68 -24.42 -3.40
C ARG A 8 7.58 -24.59 -2.18
N ARG A 9 6.99 -24.78 -0.99
CA ARG A 9 7.70 -25.07 0.27
C ARG A 9 8.58 -26.32 0.17
N ALA A 10 8.23 -27.27 -0.68
CA ALA A 10 8.97 -28.50 -0.91
C ALA A 10 10.38 -28.28 -1.52
N ASP A 11 10.67 -27.11 -2.04
CA ASP A 11 11.97 -26.80 -2.67
C ASP A 11 13.03 -26.33 -1.66
N LEU A 12 12.67 -26.21 -0.37
CA LEU A 12 13.60 -25.83 0.69
C LEU A 12 14.33 -27.05 1.28
N PRO A 13 15.59 -26.89 1.73
CA PRO A 13 16.28 -27.91 2.52
C PRO A 13 15.44 -28.34 3.73
N SER A 14 15.51 -29.64 4.10
CA SER A 14 14.75 -30.22 5.21
C SER A 14 14.90 -29.44 6.54
N ALA A 15 16.06 -28.87 6.76
CA ALA A 15 16.35 -28.00 7.91
C ALA A 15 15.43 -26.79 8.06
N PHE A 16 14.85 -26.30 6.95
CA PHE A 16 13.90 -25.18 6.97
C PHE A 16 12.43 -25.60 6.99
N THR A 17 12.16 -26.89 6.74
CA THR A 17 10.79 -27.45 6.76
C THR A 17 10.49 -28.23 8.03
N GLY A 18 11.52 -28.63 8.79
CA GLY A 18 11.44 -29.32 10.07
C GLY A 18 11.32 -28.38 11.28
N LYS A 19 11.08 -28.96 12.46
CA LYS A 19 11.01 -28.22 13.71
C LYS A 19 12.36 -27.65 14.17
N ALA A 20 13.44 -28.39 13.92
CA ALA A 20 14.81 -28.00 14.24
C ALA A 20 15.80 -28.74 13.32
N PRO A 21 17.02 -28.19 13.12
CA PRO A 21 18.12 -28.95 12.47
C PRO A 21 18.45 -30.18 13.29
N ALA A 22 18.58 -31.31 12.62
CA ALA A 22 18.85 -32.61 13.25
C ALA A 22 20.35 -33.01 13.21
N SER A 23 21.15 -32.32 12.41
CA SER A 23 22.57 -32.66 12.19
C SER A 23 23.44 -31.42 11.88
N VAL A 24 24.75 -31.57 11.98
CA VAL A 24 25.73 -30.56 11.54
C VAL A 24 25.58 -30.26 10.03
N LEU A 25 25.21 -31.26 9.24
CA LEU A 25 24.97 -31.08 7.80
C LEU A 25 23.78 -30.19 7.54
N ASP A 26 22.73 -30.31 8.35
CA ASP A 26 21.57 -29.40 8.28
C ASP A 26 21.99 -27.96 8.60
N LEU A 27 22.76 -27.75 9.66
CA LEU A 27 23.25 -26.41 10.02
C LEU A 27 24.08 -25.78 8.90
N ARG A 28 24.98 -26.56 8.28
CA ARG A 28 25.77 -26.10 7.12
C ARG A 28 24.92 -25.81 5.89
N SER A 29 23.83 -26.55 5.68
CA SER A 29 22.90 -26.27 4.57
C SER A 29 22.07 -24.99 4.83
N MET A 30 21.71 -24.73 6.10
CA MET A 30 21.07 -23.49 6.52
C MET A 30 22.00 -22.29 6.31
N GLU A 31 23.24 -22.37 6.79
CA GLU A 31 24.26 -21.33 6.62
C GLU A 31 24.39 -20.94 5.14
N ARG A 32 24.64 -21.92 4.26
CA ARG A 32 24.80 -21.68 2.82
C ARG A 32 23.56 -21.01 2.19
N LEU A 33 22.35 -21.44 2.56
CA LEU A 33 21.14 -20.85 2.03
C LEU A 33 20.95 -19.40 2.53
N VAL A 34 21.18 -19.16 3.82
CA VAL A 34 21.09 -17.81 4.40
C VAL A 34 22.10 -16.86 3.76
N GLU A 35 23.35 -17.29 3.59
CA GLU A 35 24.38 -16.49 2.92
C GLU A 35 24.02 -16.18 1.46
N ALA A 36 23.55 -17.20 0.72
CA ALA A 36 23.12 -17.02 -0.67
C ALA A 36 21.91 -16.07 -0.79
N LEU A 37 20.93 -16.19 0.11
CA LEU A 37 19.79 -15.30 0.15
C LEU A 37 20.20 -13.87 0.51
N ALA A 38 21.00 -13.73 1.56
CA ALA A 38 21.51 -12.42 1.99
C ALA A 38 22.28 -11.74 0.85
N ALA A 39 23.20 -12.44 0.19
CA ALA A 39 23.97 -11.91 -0.94
C ALA A 39 23.07 -11.47 -2.11
N ARG A 40 22.01 -12.24 -2.40
CA ARG A 40 21.08 -11.96 -3.50
C ARG A 40 20.18 -10.76 -3.21
N VAL A 41 19.68 -10.62 -1.98
CA VAL A 41 18.64 -9.64 -1.65
C VAL A 41 19.23 -8.35 -1.08
N SER A 42 20.36 -8.40 -0.40
CA SER A 42 21.00 -7.20 0.19
C SER A 42 21.11 -6.00 -0.78
N PRO A 43 21.46 -6.21 -2.07
CA PRO A 43 21.55 -5.09 -3.00
C PRO A 43 20.23 -4.31 -3.21
N ALA A 44 19.08 -4.91 -2.87
CA ALA A 44 17.76 -4.28 -2.96
C ALA A 44 17.34 -3.54 -1.69
N VAL A 45 18.06 -3.71 -0.57
CA VAL A 45 17.72 -3.07 0.71
C VAL A 45 18.48 -1.76 0.86
N VAL A 46 17.76 -0.68 1.09
CA VAL A 46 18.32 0.68 1.13
C VAL A 46 18.11 1.33 2.49
N ALA A 47 19.08 2.13 2.92
CA ALA A 47 18.82 3.11 3.96
C ALA A 47 18.08 4.29 3.34
N VAL A 48 17.12 4.81 4.07
CA VAL A 48 16.21 5.90 3.66
C VAL A 48 16.45 7.10 4.55
N GLU A 49 16.61 8.28 3.94
CA GLU A 49 16.72 9.57 4.64
C GLU A 49 15.68 10.54 4.09
N ILE A 50 14.85 11.12 4.98
CA ILE A 50 13.81 12.10 4.66
C ILE A 50 13.88 13.26 5.66
N GLY A 51 14.44 14.40 5.23
CA GLY A 51 14.71 15.51 6.15
C GLY A 51 15.67 15.08 7.24
N SER A 52 15.26 15.13 8.52
CA SER A 52 16.04 14.64 9.68
C SER A 52 15.71 13.19 10.07
N GLY A 53 14.70 12.58 9.42
CA GLY A 53 14.30 11.20 9.70
C GLY A 53 15.11 10.19 8.89
N SER A 54 15.29 9.00 9.45
CA SER A 54 15.96 7.87 8.79
C SER A 54 15.21 6.57 9.04
N GLY A 55 15.38 5.63 8.12
CA GLY A 55 14.82 4.30 8.17
C GLY A 55 15.43 3.40 7.11
N SER A 56 14.75 2.33 6.81
CA SER A 56 15.10 1.37 5.77
C SER A 56 14.00 1.28 4.71
N GLY A 57 14.32 0.66 3.59
CA GLY A 57 13.36 0.33 2.55
C GLY A 57 13.84 -0.85 1.71
N VAL A 58 12.94 -1.43 0.94
CA VAL A 58 13.28 -2.47 -0.03
C VAL A 58 12.78 -2.11 -1.41
N VAL A 59 13.67 -2.13 -2.38
CA VAL A 59 13.33 -1.95 -3.80
C VAL A 59 12.63 -3.22 -4.29
N ILE A 60 11.45 -3.07 -4.90
CA ILE A 60 10.60 -4.19 -5.34
C ILE A 60 10.43 -4.26 -6.87
N SER A 61 11.00 -3.32 -7.60
CA SER A 61 10.94 -3.28 -9.07
C SER A 61 12.19 -2.66 -9.69
N ALA A 62 12.54 -3.09 -10.90
CA ALA A 62 13.71 -2.59 -11.63
C ALA A 62 13.62 -1.09 -11.95
N ASP A 63 12.43 -0.53 -12.02
CA ASP A 63 12.19 0.90 -12.23
C ASP A 63 12.23 1.72 -10.94
N GLY A 64 12.45 1.06 -9.77
CA GLY A 64 12.77 1.72 -8.51
C GLY A 64 11.58 2.02 -7.60
N LEU A 65 10.53 1.20 -7.58
CA LEU A 65 9.53 1.24 -6.50
C LEU A 65 10.14 0.68 -5.21
N VAL A 66 9.89 1.36 -4.09
CA VAL A 66 10.45 1.01 -2.78
C VAL A 66 9.32 0.92 -1.77
N LEU A 67 9.22 -0.22 -1.08
CA LEU A 67 8.36 -0.35 0.10
C LEU A 67 9.11 0.10 1.35
N THR A 68 8.38 0.70 2.27
CA THR A 68 8.84 1.14 3.58
C THR A 68 7.67 1.17 4.57
N ALA A 69 7.93 1.47 5.84
CA ALA A 69 6.88 1.72 6.82
C ALA A 69 6.23 3.10 6.61
N GLY A 70 4.95 3.21 6.90
CA GLY A 70 4.19 4.46 6.73
C GLY A 70 4.76 5.61 7.54
N HIS A 71 5.13 5.36 8.80
CA HIS A 71 5.75 6.39 9.66
C HIS A 71 7.13 6.86 9.17
N VAL A 72 7.88 6.04 8.41
CA VAL A 72 9.14 6.44 7.74
C VAL A 72 8.82 7.29 6.52
N CYS A 73 7.78 6.92 5.74
CA CYS A 73 7.35 7.64 4.55
C CYS A 73 6.83 9.04 4.88
N GLY A 74 5.98 9.15 5.89
CA GLY A 74 5.40 10.39 6.41
C GLY A 74 4.27 10.93 5.53
N ALA A 75 4.57 11.64 4.45
CA ALA A 75 3.58 12.20 3.54
C ALA A 75 4.05 12.09 2.08
N PRO A 76 3.13 12.08 1.09
CA PRO A 76 3.47 12.05 -0.33
C PRO A 76 4.28 13.28 -0.78
N GLY A 77 5.10 13.13 -1.83
CA GLY A 77 5.82 14.20 -2.50
C GLY A 77 7.12 14.66 -1.85
N ARG A 78 7.51 14.12 -0.69
CA ARG A 78 8.75 14.48 0.01
C ARG A 78 9.97 13.95 -0.73
N ASN A 79 11.06 14.71 -0.73
CA ASN A 79 12.34 14.25 -1.27
C ASN A 79 12.95 13.18 -0.36
N VAL A 80 13.48 12.14 -0.98
CA VAL A 80 14.10 10.99 -0.31
C VAL A 80 15.52 10.81 -0.86
N ARG A 81 16.47 10.54 0.02
CA ARG A 81 17.79 9.99 -0.33
C ARG A 81 17.80 8.52 0.03
N PHE A 82 18.11 7.69 -0.96
CA PHE A 82 18.36 6.26 -0.78
C PHE A 82 19.87 6.01 -0.76
N THR A 83 20.34 5.22 0.19
CA THR A 83 21.74 4.76 0.21
C THR A 83 21.76 3.24 0.18
N PHE A 84 22.35 2.68 -0.87
CA PHE A 84 22.51 1.25 -1.07
C PHE A 84 23.67 0.70 -0.20
N PRO A 85 23.71 -0.63 0.09
CA PRO A 85 24.74 -1.23 0.92
C PRO A 85 26.18 -0.98 0.45
N ASN A 86 26.39 -0.81 -0.85
CA ASN A 86 27.70 -0.47 -1.44
C ASN A 86 28.07 1.02 -1.35
N GLY A 87 27.25 1.84 -0.68
CA GLY A 87 27.44 3.28 -0.53
C GLY A 87 26.98 4.14 -1.71
N LYS A 88 26.45 3.52 -2.81
CA LYS A 88 25.83 4.28 -3.90
C LYS A 88 24.58 4.96 -3.39
N THR A 89 24.39 6.21 -3.74
CA THR A 89 23.17 6.98 -3.41
C THR A 89 22.27 7.13 -4.63
N ALA A 90 20.98 7.31 -4.36
CA ALA A 90 19.98 7.67 -5.35
C ALA A 90 18.96 8.63 -4.74
N SER A 91 18.42 9.50 -5.59
CA SER A 91 17.35 10.43 -5.22
C SER A 91 15.99 9.88 -5.58
N GLY A 92 14.98 10.30 -4.84
CA GLY A 92 13.60 9.93 -5.15
C GLY A 92 12.59 10.72 -4.33
N LYS A 93 11.37 10.21 -4.34
CA LYS A 93 10.24 10.82 -3.63
C LYS A 93 9.38 9.79 -2.93
N THR A 94 8.71 10.20 -1.88
CA THR A 94 7.57 9.48 -1.32
C THR A 94 6.40 9.58 -2.30
N VAL A 95 5.70 8.46 -2.51
CA VAL A 95 4.56 8.38 -3.45
C VAL A 95 3.25 8.36 -2.68
N GLY A 96 3.09 7.44 -1.74
CA GLY A 96 1.88 7.29 -0.96
C GLY A 96 2.16 6.71 0.42
N VAL A 97 1.23 6.91 1.32
CA VAL A 97 1.28 6.43 2.69
C VAL A 97 -0.13 6.06 3.16
N ASP A 98 -0.21 4.96 3.87
CA ASP A 98 -1.39 4.59 4.64
C ASP A 98 -0.95 4.47 6.11
N HIS A 99 -1.40 5.41 6.93
CA HIS A 99 -1.03 5.45 8.35
C HIS A 99 -1.76 4.40 9.18
N ASP A 100 -2.94 3.95 8.74
CA ASP A 100 -3.73 2.95 9.46
C ASP A 100 -3.07 1.58 9.42
N SER A 101 -2.54 1.19 8.25
CA SER A 101 -1.80 -0.06 8.06
C SER A 101 -0.28 0.10 8.19
N ASP A 102 0.23 1.30 8.47
CA ASP A 102 1.66 1.64 8.51
C ASP A 102 2.40 1.22 7.23
N THR A 103 1.76 1.37 6.05
CA THR A 103 2.37 1.08 4.75
C THR A 103 2.82 2.34 4.03
N GLY A 104 3.99 2.30 3.40
CA GLY A 104 4.56 3.40 2.64
C GLY A 104 5.16 2.97 1.31
N LEU A 105 4.94 3.78 0.27
CA LEU A 105 5.50 3.60 -1.06
C LEU A 105 6.36 4.80 -1.44
N MET A 106 7.54 4.51 -1.96
CA MET A 106 8.47 5.50 -2.48
C MET A 106 8.91 5.14 -3.90
N LYS A 107 9.47 6.11 -4.61
CA LYS A 107 9.99 5.94 -5.95
C LYS A 107 11.38 6.54 -6.06
N ILE A 108 12.35 5.76 -6.51
CA ILE A 108 13.64 6.27 -6.99
C ILE A 108 13.41 6.98 -8.32
N THR A 109 13.83 8.23 -8.42
CA THR A 109 13.67 9.05 -9.63
C THR A 109 14.91 9.06 -10.51
N ASP A 110 16.06 8.67 -9.98
CA ASP A 110 17.29 8.50 -10.75
C ASP A 110 17.16 7.30 -11.70
N ARG A 111 17.94 7.32 -12.78
CA ARG A 111 17.88 6.31 -13.85
C ARG A 111 18.41 4.96 -13.37
N GLY A 112 17.58 3.90 -13.48
CA GLY A 112 17.91 2.51 -13.20
C GLY A 112 18.62 1.80 -14.38
N PRO A 113 18.56 0.47 -14.47
CA PRO A 113 17.75 -0.40 -13.61
C PRO A 113 18.31 -0.59 -12.20
N TRP A 114 17.42 -0.84 -11.23
CA TRP A 114 17.75 -1.04 -9.83
C TRP A 114 17.67 -2.53 -9.44
N PRO A 115 18.56 -3.01 -8.55
CA PRO A 115 18.38 -4.31 -7.94
C PRO A 115 17.09 -4.31 -7.12
N TYR A 116 16.33 -5.41 -7.18
CA TYR A 116 15.05 -5.52 -6.48
C TYR A 116 14.82 -6.91 -5.91
N ALA A 117 14.00 -6.99 -4.87
CA ALA A 117 13.48 -8.22 -4.29
C ALA A 117 12.01 -8.41 -4.71
N PRO A 118 11.60 -9.63 -5.09
CA PRO A 118 10.20 -9.87 -5.44
C PRO A 118 9.33 -9.83 -4.18
N MET A 119 8.10 -9.34 -4.32
CA MET A 119 7.07 -9.48 -3.29
C MET A 119 6.57 -10.93 -3.26
N GLY A 120 6.33 -11.43 -2.04
CA GLY A 120 5.76 -12.74 -1.78
C GLY A 120 4.28 -12.69 -1.46
N ASP A 121 3.79 -13.76 -0.85
CA ASP A 121 2.47 -13.86 -0.25
C ASP A 121 2.56 -14.64 1.08
N LEU A 122 1.51 -14.56 1.89
CA LEU A 122 1.42 -15.25 3.19
C LEU A 122 0.51 -16.48 3.14
N ALA A 123 0.01 -16.88 1.97
CA ALA A 123 -0.99 -17.96 1.84
C ALA A 123 -0.51 -19.31 2.41
N GLN A 124 0.80 -19.52 2.47
CA GLN A 124 1.41 -20.74 3.01
C GLN A 124 2.27 -20.49 4.25
N ALA A 125 2.36 -19.25 4.73
CA ALA A 125 3.12 -18.91 5.91
C ALA A 125 2.50 -19.54 7.17
N ARG A 126 3.34 -19.94 8.12
CA ARG A 126 2.93 -20.55 9.39
C ARG A 126 3.82 -20.06 10.52
N VAL A 127 3.27 -20.06 11.71
CA VAL A 127 4.07 -19.90 12.94
C VAL A 127 5.14 -21.00 12.97
N GLY A 128 6.39 -20.62 13.25
CA GLY A 128 7.56 -21.47 13.23
C GLY A 128 8.33 -21.47 11.90
N ASP A 129 7.82 -20.84 10.84
CA ASP A 129 8.57 -20.69 9.59
C ASP A 129 9.76 -19.76 9.76
N TRP A 130 10.88 -20.12 9.12
CA TRP A 130 12.09 -19.33 9.10
C TRP A 130 11.95 -18.11 8.21
N VAL A 131 12.51 -17.00 8.66
CA VAL A 131 12.51 -15.71 7.96
C VAL A 131 13.84 -15.00 8.13
N LEU A 132 14.14 -14.07 7.21
CA LEU A 132 15.29 -13.18 7.28
C LEU A 132 14.80 -11.73 7.42
N ALA A 133 15.26 -11.03 8.45
CA ALA A 133 15.07 -9.61 8.61
C ALA A 133 16.32 -8.85 8.18
N LEU A 134 16.18 -7.86 7.28
CA LEU A 134 17.28 -7.03 6.79
C LEU A 134 16.98 -5.55 7.02
N GLY A 135 18.00 -4.78 7.43
CA GLY A 135 17.82 -3.34 7.64
C GLY A 135 19.11 -2.61 7.95
N HIS A 136 18.95 -1.31 8.16
CA HIS A 136 20.02 -0.38 8.50
C HIS A 136 19.77 0.24 9.89
N PRO A 137 19.98 -0.52 10.98
CA PRO A 137 19.74 0.00 12.32
C PRO A 137 20.61 1.23 12.61
N GLY A 138 20.01 2.32 13.06
CA GLY A 138 20.68 3.62 13.24
C GLY A 138 21.02 4.33 11.92
N GLY A 139 20.48 3.90 10.76
CA GLY A 139 20.77 4.46 9.46
C GLY A 139 21.99 3.84 8.77
N PHE A 140 22.37 4.42 7.62
CA PHE A 140 23.52 3.93 6.85
C PHE A 140 24.85 4.22 7.59
N ASP A 141 25.67 3.20 7.75
CA ASP A 141 27.03 3.31 8.30
C ASP A 141 28.01 2.55 7.39
N ARG A 142 28.99 3.24 6.84
CA ARG A 142 30.03 2.64 5.97
C ARG A 142 30.88 1.57 6.66
N ARG A 143 31.00 1.63 7.99
CA ARG A 143 31.79 0.70 8.81
C ARG A 143 30.99 -0.52 9.25
N ARG A 144 29.66 -0.45 9.14
CA ARG A 144 28.76 -1.52 9.49
C ARG A 144 27.94 -1.89 8.25
N PRO A 145 28.12 -3.09 7.72
CA PRO A 145 27.31 -3.55 6.58
C PRO A 145 25.84 -3.64 6.96
N LEU A 146 24.99 -3.87 5.95
CA LEU A 146 23.58 -4.20 6.15
C LEU A 146 23.46 -5.34 7.18
N VAL A 147 22.57 -5.17 8.15
CA VAL A 147 22.37 -6.19 9.19
C VAL A 147 21.36 -7.21 8.71
N VAL A 148 21.73 -8.49 8.83
CA VAL A 148 20.89 -9.63 8.48
C VAL A 148 20.65 -10.46 9.74
N ARG A 149 19.40 -10.83 9.99
CA ARG A 149 19.00 -11.63 11.14
C ARG A 149 18.14 -12.81 10.65
N LEU A 150 18.51 -13.99 11.05
CA LEU A 150 17.70 -15.21 10.84
C LEU A 150 16.84 -15.42 12.08
N GLY A 151 15.55 -15.64 11.90
CA GLY A 151 14.62 -15.94 12.97
C GLY A 151 13.39 -16.68 12.47
N ARG A 152 12.34 -16.68 13.28
CA ARG A 152 11.08 -17.39 13.00
C ARG A 152 9.88 -16.48 13.19
N ILE A 153 8.81 -16.78 12.46
CA ILE A 153 7.48 -16.25 12.74
C ILE A 153 7.00 -16.85 14.05
N ILE A 154 6.70 -16.02 15.06
CA ILE A 154 6.17 -16.44 16.35
C ILE A 154 4.67 -16.15 16.49
N ARG A 155 4.14 -15.19 15.70
CA ARG A 155 2.71 -14.88 15.56
C ARG A 155 2.44 -14.46 14.13
N LEU A 156 1.29 -14.87 13.60
CA LEU A 156 0.84 -14.55 12.25
C LEU A 156 -0.61 -14.15 12.30
N GLU A 157 -0.90 -12.94 11.84
CA GLU A 157 -2.24 -12.38 11.63
C GLU A 157 -2.41 -12.02 10.15
N SER A 158 -3.59 -11.57 9.76
CA SER A 158 -3.88 -11.18 8.37
C SER A 158 -3.07 -9.95 7.93
N ASP A 159 -2.87 -9.01 8.85
CA ASP A 159 -2.29 -7.69 8.66
C ASP A 159 -0.88 -7.56 9.25
N ALA A 160 -0.47 -8.45 10.15
CA ALA A 160 0.79 -8.35 10.88
C ALA A 160 1.49 -9.69 11.12
N LEU A 161 2.82 -9.62 11.20
CA LEU A 161 3.66 -10.72 11.66
C LEU A 161 4.46 -10.27 12.88
N GLN A 162 4.66 -11.18 13.84
CA GLN A 162 5.64 -11.02 14.91
C GLN A 162 6.71 -12.10 14.75
N THR A 163 7.97 -11.70 14.93
CA THR A 163 9.12 -12.61 14.81
C THR A 163 10.06 -12.49 16.01
N ASP A 164 10.94 -13.47 16.16
CA ASP A 164 12.07 -13.40 17.09
C ASP A 164 13.34 -12.74 16.46
N CYS A 165 13.22 -12.16 15.26
CA CYS A 165 14.26 -11.33 14.66
C CYS A 165 14.30 -9.98 15.38
N THR A 166 15.22 -9.77 16.28
CA THR A 166 15.37 -8.49 17.00
C THR A 166 15.64 -7.36 16.02
N ILE A 167 14.72 -6.40 15.90
CA ILE A 167 14.88 -5.18 15.11
C ILE A 167 15.15 -3.98 16.04
N SER A 168 15.68 -2.91 15.48
CA SER A 168 16.12 -1.72 16.22
C SER A 168 15.72 -0.45 15.48
N PRO A 169 15.71 0.73 16.13
CA PRO A 169 15.47 2.00 15.44
C PRO A 169 16.37 2.14 14.21
N GLY A 170 15.77 2.51 13.06
CA GLY A 170 16.41 2.55 11.75
C GLY A 170 16.18 1.31 10.89
N ASP A 171 15.82 0.16 11.47
CA ASP A 171 15.37 -1.01 10.70
C ASP A 171 13.95 -0.80 10.11
N SER A 172 13.13 0.09 10.71
CA SER A 172 11.77 0.41 10.24
C SER A 172 11.74 0.65 8.73
N GLY A 173 10.84 -0.03 8.02
CA GLY A 173 10.75 -0.03 6.57
C GLY A 173 11.61 -1.06 5.85
N GLY A 174 12.54 -1.73 6.54
CA GLY A 174 13.32 -2.83 5.98
C GLY A 174 12.48 -4.10 5.78
N PRO A 175 12.90 -5.01 4.90
CA PRO A 175 12.13 -6.20 4.56
C PRO A 175 12.29 -7.34 5.57
N LEU A 176 11.16 -8.02 5.82
CA LEU A 176 11.13 -9.41 6.27
C LEU A 176 10.98 -10.30 5.06
N LEU A 177 11.86 -11.27 4.90
CA LEU A 177 11.90 -12.19 3.75
C LEU A 177 11.59 -13.61 4.18
N ASP A 178 10.90 -14.35 3.30
CA ASP A 178 10.83 -15.80 3.41
C ASP A 178 12.14 -16.46 2.95
N MET A 179 12.25 -17.77 3.16
CA MET A 179 13.45 -18.54 2.77
C MET A 179 13.59 -18.75 1.25
N HIS A 180 12.75 -18.12 0.43
CA HIS A 180 12.92 -17.98 -1.02
C HIS A 180 13.43 -16.58 -1.41
N GLY A 181 13.60 -15.67 -0.43
CA GLY A 181 14.04 -14.29 -0.63
C GLY A 181 12.96 -13.37 -1.18
N ARG A 182 11.69 -13.68 -0.91
CA ARG A 182 10.54 -12.82 -1.25
C ARG A 182 10.15 -12.00 -0.04
N VAL A 183 9.74 -10.75 -0.27
CA VAL A 183 9.25 -9.86 0.78
C VAL A 183 7.91 -10.37 1.27
N VAL A 184 7.81 -10.74 2.56
CA VAL A 184 6.59 -11.20 3.22
C VAL A 184 6.08 -10.22 4.28
N GLY A 185 6.92 -9.27 4.68
CA GLY A 185 6.55 -8.18 5.59
C GLY A 185 7.54 -7.04 5.54
N ILE A 186 7.18 -5.93 6.18
CA ILE A 186 8.01 -4.72 6.32
C ILE A 186 8.11 -4.40 7.81
N HIS A 187 9.32 -4.15 8.31
CA HIS A 187 9.57 -3.82 9.72
C HIS A 187 8.84 -2.53 10.09
N SER A 188 8.02 -2.60 11.14
CA SER A 188 7.18 -1.49 11.58
C SER A 188 7.54 -1.06 13.02
N ALA A 189 7.26 -1.88 14.00
CA ALA A 189 7.31 -1.49 15.39
C ALA A 189 8.07 -2.48 16.28
N ILE A 190 8.60 -1.94 17.36
CA ILE A 190 9.14 -2.68 18.50
C ILE A 190 8.46 -2.19 19.77
N SER A 191 8.43 -3.04 20.81
CA SER A 191 8.07 -2.60 22.16
C SER A 191 9.29 -2.62 23.08
N THR A 192 9.06 -2.54 24.37
CA THR A 192 10.11 -2.63 25.39
C THR A 192 10.68 -4.05 25.54
N SER A 193 10.00 -5.07 25.00
CA SER A 193 10.44 -6.45 25.00
C SER A 193 11.19 -6.78 23.71
N LEU A 194 12.34 -7.46 23.83
CA LEU A 194 13.09 -7.97 22.67
C LEU A 194 12.32 -9.01 21.84
N ALA A 195 11.25 -9.57 22.40
CA ALA A 195 10.37 -10.49 21.68
C ALA A 195 9.31 -9.78 20.81
N ASP A 196 9.12 -8.47 21.01
CA ASP A 196 8.07 -7.72 20.35
C ASP A 196 8.61 -7.01 19.10
N ASN A 197 8.86 -7.81 18.07
CA ASN A 197 9.30 -7.34 16.76
C ASN A 197 8.16 -7.51 15.77
N PHE A 198 7.50 -6.41 15.40
CA PHE A 198 6.31 -6.42 14.56
C PHE A 198 6.62 -5.97 13.14
N HIS A 199 5.96 -6.62 12.20
CA HIS A 199 6.11 -6.36 10.77
C HIS A 199 4.71 -6.26 10.15
N VAL A 200 4.50 -5.23 9.34
CA VAL A 200 3.30 -5.13 8.50
C VAL A 200 3.36 -6.24 7.46
N ALA A 201 2.28 -6.99 7.34
CA ALA A 201 2.17 -8.07 6.37
C ALA A 201 2.22 -7.54 4.93
N VAL A 202 2.85 -8.27 4.02
CA VAL A 202 2.91 -7.87 2.61
C VAL A 202 1.52 -7.78 1.96
N THR A 203 0.52 -8.47 2.50
CA THR A 203 -0.89 -8.40 2.11
C THR A 203 -1.43 -6.99 2.22
N GLU A 204 -1.09 -6.24 3.27
CA GLU A 204 -1.51 -4.85 3.46
C GLU A 204 -1.03 -3.94 2.31
N PHE A 205 0.16 -4.19 1.77
CA PHE A 205 0.66 -3.47 0.61
C PHE A 205 -0.10 -3.81 -0.67
N TYR A 206 -0.61 -5.04 -0.83
CA TYR A 206 -1.48 -5.39 -1.95
C TYR A 206 -2.84 -4.71 -1.82
N ASP A 207 -3.41 -4.72 -0.63
CA ASP A 207 -4.73 -4.15 -0.35
C ASP A 207 -4.72 -2.61 -0.45
N SER A 208 -3.66 -1.96 0.06
CA SER A 208 -3.48 -0.50 -0.01
C SER A 208 -2.86 -0.02 -1.32
N TRP A 209 -2.56 -0.89 -2.30
CA TRP A 209 -1.75 -0.51 -3.46
C TRP A 209 -2.29 0.67 -4.25
N ASN A 210 -3.59 0.70 -4.50
CA ASN A 210 -4.21 1.78 -5.28
C ASN A 210 -4.08 3.12 -4.57
N LEU A 211 -4.29 3.14 -3.26
CA LEU A 211 -4.10 4.30 -2.39
C LEU A 211 -2.64 4.77 -2.43
N LEU A 212 -1.70 3.86 -2.20
CA LEU A 212 -0.27 4.15 -2.20
C LEU A 212 0.21 4.67 -3.57
N ALA A 213 -0.24 4.07 -4.66
CA ALA A 213 0.17 4.43 -6.02
C ALA A 213 -0.40 5.79 -6.48
N LYS A 214 -1.58 6.17 -6.00
CA LYS A 214 -2.20 7.47 -6.27
C LYS A 214 -1.72 8.58 -5.34
N GLY A 215 -1.13 8.23 -4.18
CA GLY A 215 -0.76 9.17 -3.14
C GLY A 215 -1.96 9.80 -2.43
N THR A 216 -3.09 9.09 -2.37
CA THR A 216 -4.31 9.51 -1.68
C THR A 216 -4.37 8.91 -0.27
N SER A 217 -5.16 9.49 0.65
CA SER A 217 -5.48 8.88 1.95
C SER A 217 -6.70 7.94 1.84
N ARG A 218 -6.88 7.07 2.85
CA ARG A 218 -8.11 6.25 2.94
C ARG A 218 -9.36 7.12 3.03
N GLU A 219 -9.28 8.24 3.74
CA GLU A 219 -10.38 9.20 3.87
C GLU A 219 -10.69 9.87 2.53
N GLU A 220 -9.65 10.26 1.77
CA GLU A 220 -9.81 10.79 0.42
C GLU A 220 -10.37 9.72 -0.54
N GLU A 221 -9.89 8.48 -0.47
CA GLU A 221 -10.38 7.38 -1.30
C GLU A 221 -11.82 6.99 -0.92
N ALA A 222 -12.16 7.01 0.37
CA ALA A 222 -13.53 6.81 0.84
C ALA A 222 -14.47 7.97 0.47
N SER A 223 -13.93 9.17 0.30
CA SER A 223 -14.69 10.36 -0.14
C SER A 223 -14.85 10.43 -1.66
N LEU A 224 -14.07 9.69 -2.43
CA LEU A 224 -14.23 9.62 -3.88
C LEU A 224 -15.56 8.94 -4.21
N PRO A 225 -16.38 9.51 -5.11
CA PRO A 225 -17.64 8.91 -5.50
C PRO A 225 -17.37 7.53 -6.12
N ARG A 226 -17.98 6.48 -5.55
CA ARG A 226 -17.93 5.11 -6.12
C ARG A 226 -18.62 5.05 -7.47
N ALA A 227 -19.57 5.95 -7.67
CA ALA A 227 -20.36 6.05 -8.87
C ALA A 227 -20.18 7.43 -9.53
N TYR A 228 -20.05 7.42 -10.86
CA TYR A 228 -19.98 8.61 -11.70
C TYR A 228 -21.32 8.86 -12.36
N VAL A 229 -21.86 10.04 -12.17
CA VAL A 229 -23.09 10.54 -12.80
C VAL A 229 -22.77 11.60 -13.86
N GLY A 230 -21.68 12.31 -13.68
CA GLY A 230 -21.26 13.42 -14.56
C GLY A 230 -22.13 14.67 -14.38
N ALA A 231 -22.48 14.98 -13.14
CA ALA A 231 -23.15 16.21 -12.78
C ALA A 231 -22.57 16.77 -11.49
N SER A 232 -22.41 18.06 -11.42
CA SER A 232 -22.02 18.79 -10.21
C SER A 232 -22.98 19.95 -9.94
N GLY A 233 -23.06 20.35 -8.67
CA GLY A 233 -24.00 21.38 -8.26
C GLY A 233 -23.55 22.11 -7.01
N VAL A 234 -24.30 23.13 -6.68
CA VAL A 234 -24.13 23.98 -5.49
C VAL A 234 -25.40 23.95 -4.66
N ASP A 235 -25.32 24.44 -3.43
CA ASP A 235 -26.47 24.56 -2.55
C ASP A 235 -27.53 25.46 -3.15
N ASP A 236 -28.80 25.03 -3.02
CA ASP A 236 -29.99 25.80 -3.36
C ASP A 236 -30.99 25.73 -2.20
N THR A 237 -31.85 26.70 -2.10
CA THR A 237 -32.89 26.76 -1.04
C THR A 237 -33.80 25.53 -1.02
N ALA A 238 -33.93 24.83 -2.15
CA ALA A 238 -34.80 23.67 -2.30
C ALA A 238 -33.99 22.33 -2.40
N GLY A 239 -32.65 22.39 -2.50
CA GLY A 239 -31.85 21.19 -2.69
C GLY A 239 -30.46 21.43 -3.27
N CYS A 240 -30.07 20.69 -4.30
CA CYS A 240 -28.81 20.88 -5.02
C CYS A 240 -29.06 21.33 -6.45
N ARG A 241 -28.66 22.56 -6.81
CA ARG A 241 -28.75 23.10 -8.16
C ARG A 241 -27.58 22.65 -9.01
N LEU A 242 -27.84 21.98 -10.11
CA LEU A 242 -26.81 21.53 -11.04
C LEU A 242 -26.16 22.70 -11.76
N THR A 243 -24.86 22.85 -11.63
CA THR A 243 -24.04 23.88 -12.30
C THR A 243 -23.28 23.36 -13.48
N ALA A 244 -23.03 22.02 -13.52
CA ALA A 244 -22.45 21.36 -14.68
C ALA A 244 -23.12 20.01 -14.90
N VAL A 245 -23.21 19.61 -16.17
CA VAL A 245 -23.59 18.27 -16.64
C VAL A 245 -22.64 17.91 -17.76
N ASP A 246 -21.81 16.90 -17.54
CA ASP A 246 -20.77 16.50 -18.47
C ASP A 246 -21.38 15.91 -19.74
N LYS A 247 -20.79 16.24 -20.88
CA LYS A 247 -21.21 15.69 -22.16
C LYS A 247 -21.09 14.16 -22.17
N ASP A 248 -22.06 13.49 -22.74
CA ASP A 248 -22.08 12.02 -22.85
C ASP A 248 -22.06 11.25 -21.52
N SER A 249 -22.29 11.94 -20.39
CA SER A 249 -22.37 11.36 -19.05
C SER A 249 -23.71 10.65 -18.81
N PRO A 250 -23.79 9.78 -17.76
CA PRO A 250 -25.06 9.21 -17.31
C PRO A 250 -26.15 10.26 -17.04
N ALA A 251 -25.79 11.40 -16.46
CA ALA A 251 -26.70 12.52 -16.23
C ALA A 251 -27.22 13.12 -17.53
N ALA A 252 -26.33 13.38 -18.49
CA ALA A 252 -26.71 13.91 -19.80
C ALA A 252 -27.63 12.94 -20.57
N ARG A 253 -27.29 11.64 -20.58
CA ARG A 253 -28.13 10.58 -21.20
C ARG A 253 -29.49 10.43 -20.54
N ALA A 254 -29.56 10.66 -19.23
CA ALA A 254 -30.82 10.66 -18.47
C ALA A 254 -31.64 11.95 -18.68
N GLY A 255 -31.11 12.97 -19.37
CA GLY A 255 -31.79 14.22 -19.67
C GLY A 255 -31.73 15.29 -18.57
N LEU A 256 -30.78 15.16 -17.60
CA LEU A 256 -30.49 16.22 -16.66
C LEU A 256 -29.85 17.42 -17.37
N LYS A 257 -30.10 18.62 -16.88
CA LYS A 257 -29.62 19.89 -17.46
C LYS A 257 -29.05 20.79 -16.37
N VAL A 258 -28.13 21.62 -16.78
CA VAL A 258 -27.68 22.75 -15.94
C VAL A 258 -28.89 23.61 -15.56
N GLY A 259 -28.97 23.96 -14.28
CA GLY A 259 -30.08 24.69 -13.68
C GLY A 259 -31.18 23.84 -13.07
N ASP A 260 -31.19 22.50 -13.29
CA ASP A 260 -32.05 21.60 -12.54
C ASP A 260 -31.70 21.62 -11.05
N VAL A 261 -32.73 21.61 -10.19
CA VAL A 261 -32.52 21.51 -8.73
C VAL A 261 -32.93 20.11 -8.30
N VAL A 262 -31.96 19.31 -7.84
CA VAL A 262 -32.19 17.96 -7.30
C VAL A 262 -32.85 18.09 -5.93
N LEU A 263 -34.08 17.66 -5.82
CA LEU A 263 -34.89 17.71 -4.60
C LEU A 263 -34.79 16.44 -3.79
N ARG A 264 -34.79 15.29 -4.47
CA ARG A 264 -34.73 13.94 -3.85
C ARG A 264 -33.91 12.99 -4.72
N VAL A 265 -33.32 12.01 -4.05
CA VAL A 265 -32.71 10.82 -4.65
C VAL A 265 -33.27 9.59 -3.94
N ASP A 266 -33.89 8.68 -4.69
CA ASP A 266 -34.58 7.47 -4.18
C ASP A 266 -35.51 7.77 -2.98
N GLY A 267 -36.29 8.85 -3.10
CA GLY A 267 -37.23 9.32 -2.09
C GLY A 267 -36.61 10.08 -0.89
N ARG A 268 -35.29 10.12 -0.75
CA ARG A 268 -34.59 10.88 0.30
C ARG A 268 -34.36 12.32 -0.13
N ALA A 269 -34.70 13.28 0.72
CA ALA A 269 -34.54 14.70 0.42
C ALA A 269 -33.06 15.10 0.36
N ILE A 270 -32.72 15.89 -0.65
CA ILE A 270 -31.42 16.53 -0.82
C ILE A 270 -31.53 17.97 -0.34
N GLN A 271 -30.94 18.29 0.79
CA GLN A 271 -31.01 19.63 1.39
C GLN A 271 -29.82 20.52 1.02
N ALA A 272 -28.74 19.95 0.52
CA ALA A 272 -27.51 20.63 0.14
C ALA A 272 -26.72 19.82 -0.88
N SER A 273 -25.79 20.46 -1.60
CA SER A 273 -24.90 19.80 -2.56
C SER A 273 -24.08 18.70 -1.91
N ALA A 274 -23.64 18.87 -0.66
CA ALA A 274 -22.92 17.85 0.11
C ALA A 274 -23.74 16.56 0.31
N ALA A 275 -25.08 16.66 0.45
CA ALA A 275 -25.96 15.50 0.55
C ALA A 275 -26.02 14.72 -0.78
N PHE A 276 -26.04 15.44 -1.91
CA PHE A 276 -25.97 14.82 -3.23
C PHE A 276 -24.63 14.13 -3.47
N GLN A 277 -23.51 14.75 -3.10
CA GLN A 277 -22.18 14.16 -3.19
C GLN A 277 -22.04 12.90 -2.32
N ARG A 278 -22.53 12.93 -1.07
CA ARG A 278 -22.55 11.77 -0.19
C ARG A 278 -23.31 10.59 -0.83
N TRP A 279 -24.43 10.90 -1.45
CA TRP A 279 -25.23 9.89 -2.14
C TRP A 279 -24.47 9.22 -3.28
N LEU A 280 -23.68 9.98 -4.07
CA LEU A 280 -22.79 9.43 -5.10
C LEU A 280 -21.66 8.56 -4.53
N THR A 281 -21.21 8.86 -3.32
CA THR A 281 -20.19 8.05 -2.62
C THR A 281 -20.74 6.70 -2.16
N GLU A 282 -22.05 6.64 -1.82
CA GLU A 282 -22.73 5.42 -1.37
C GLU A 282 -23.26 4.55 -2.52
N ALA A 283 -23.50 5.12 -3.70
CA ALA A 283 -24.06 4.43 -4.86
C ALA A 283 -23.02 3.52 -5.53
N GLU A 284 -23.47 2.36 -6.03
CA GLU A 284 -22.63 1.46 -6.83
C GLU A 284 -22.85 1.67 -8.34
N PRO A 285 -21.78 1.51 -9.17
CA PRO A 285 -21.92 1.57 -10.61
C PRO A 285 -22.92 0.50 -11.11
N GLY A 286 -23.88 0.94 -11.89
CA GLY A 286 -24.93 0.06 -12.44
C GLY A 286 -26.25 0.08 -11.69
N ASP A 287 -26.31 0.62 -10.50
CA ASP A 287 -27.56 0.86 -9.78
C ASP A 287 -28.45 1.86 -10.55
N THR A 288 -29.73 1.81 -10.29
CA THR A 288 -30.66 2.78 -10.88
C THR A 288 -31.08 3.79 -9.82
N MET A 289 -30.72 5.04 -10.01
CA MET A 289 -31.11 6.18 -9.17
C MET A 289 -32.35 6.86 -9.71
N ASN A 290 -33.33 7.10 -8.86
CA ASN A 290 -34.52 7.89 -9.21
C ASN A 290 -34.38 9.29 -8.60
N LEU A 291 -34.15 10.29 -9.44
CA LEU A 291 -34.04 11.67 -9.03
C LEU A 291 -35.35 12.42 -9.24
N GLU A 292 -35.80 13.15 -8.22
CA GLU A 292 -36.81 14.18 -8.40
C GLU A 292 -36.09 15.51 -8.56
N VAL A 293 -36.27 16.14 -9.74
CA VAL A 293 -35.60 17.40 -10.06
C VAL A 293 -36.64 18.48 -10.41
N LYS A 294 -36.41 19.70 -9.92
CA LYS A 294 -37.19 20.86 -10.30
C LYS A 294 -36.50 21.55 -11.47
N ARG A 295 -37.25 21.72 -12.58
CA ARG A 295 -36.84 22.46 -13.77
C ARG A 295 -37.87 23.56 -14.05
N GLY A 296 -37.50 24.80 -13.75
CA GLY A 296 -38.47 25.90 -13.72
C GLY A 296 -39.54 25.64 -12.65
N GLU A 297 -40.81 25.58 -13.04
CA GLU A 297 -41.91 25.27 -12.12
C GLU A 297 -42.33 23.79 -12.11
N GLN A 298 -41.74 22.98 -12.96
CA GLN A 298 -42.08 21.56 -13.08
C GLN A 298 -41.16 20.66 -12.22
N VAL A 299 -41.76 19.66 -11.61
CA VAL A 299 -41.02 18.58 -10.95
C VAL A 299 -41.00 17.37 -11.89
N LEU A 300 -39.81 16.89 -12.22
CA LEU A 300 -39.56 15.77 -13.13
C LEU A 300 -38.97 14.60 -12.37
N SER A 301 -39.37 13.39 -12.71
CA SER A 301 -38.70 12.18 -12.26
C SER A 301 -37.71 11.72 -13.33
N VAL A 302 -36.45 11.62 -12.99
CA VAL A 302 -35.34 11.26 -13.89
C VAL A 302 -34.63 10.04 -13.36
N ARG A 303 -34.50 9.01 -14.20
CA ARG A 303 -33.74 7.80 -13.88
C ARG A 303 -32.32 7.94 -14.39
N VAL A 304 -31.36 7.88 -13.51
CA VAL A 304 -29.93 7.90 -13.84
C VAL A 304 -29.33 6.55 -13.48
N LYS A 305 -28.52 6.01 -14.37
CA LYS A 305 -27.74 4.79 -14.10
C LYS A 305 -26.27 5.17 -13.98
N PRO A 306 -25.75 5.32 -12.76
CA PRO A 306 -24.35 5.65 -12.53
C PRO A 306 -23.42 4.62 -13.16
N GLU A 307 -22.24 5.06 -13.59
CA GLU A 307 -21.18 4.23 -14.14
C GLU A 307 -19.93 4.30 -13.24
N ALA A 308 -18.97 3.43 -13.46
CA ALA A 308 -17.68 3.56 -12.82
C ALA A 308 -17.03 4.90 -13.26
N PRO A 309 -16.35 5.63 -12.36
CA PRO A 309 -15.67 6.86 -12.74
C PRO A 309 -14.73 6.63 -13.92
N PRO A 310 -14.66 7.56 -14.90
CA PRO A 310 -13.75 7.43 -16.03
C PRO A 310 -12.30 7.40 -15.52
N ARG A 311 -11.49 6.48 -16.04
CA ARG A 311 -10.09 6.38 -15.68
C ARG A 311 -9.37 7.62 -16.18
N GLY A 312 -8.93 8.51 -15.27
CA GLY A 312 -8.04 9.63 -15.60
C GLY A 312 -8.59 11.04 -15.36
N HIS A 313 -9.31 11.26 -14.27
CA HIS A 313 -9.53 12.64 -13.75
C HIS A 313 -9.01 12.71 -12.34
#